data_e01cfe8b7335ee1d9632be408f3bc0de
#
_entry.id   e01cfe8b7335ee1d9632be408f3bc0de
#
_cell.length_a   1.000
_cell.length_b   1.000
_cell.length_c   1.000
_cell.angle_alpha   90.00
_cell.angle_beta   90.00
_cell.angle_gamma   90.00
#
_symmetry.space_group_name_H-M   'P 1'
#
loop_
_entity.id
_entity.type
_entity.pdbx_description
1 polymer ?
#
loop_
_entity_poly.entity_id
_entity_poly.type
_entity_poly.pdbx_seq_one_letter_code
_entity_poly.pdbx_strand_id
1 'polypeptide(L)'
;PKCMTPIGQGYTILSHQLEQICKAGIPEVLITTGPFANTLQAHVESLALPLRVSYIHNPDYAKTNYIYSMHLAAPLLRGQDVCLFHGDLVLENSVLSALLAAKASVMAVDSTLPLPEKDFKAKLQNGKIIAVGVDLFGADCAACQPAYKWLAADWERWMHAIDAFVKAGNVGVYAENAFNAQNGAIPLHPLEMHGKLCNEIDNSQDLEAVSRRFQSLFVSHQP
;
A
#
# COMPACT_ATOMS: atom_id res chain seq x y z
N PRO A 1 -2.53 -9.63 -14.19
CA PRO A 1 -2.69 -8.52 -13.26
C PRO A 1 -1.37 -7.77 -13.09
N LYS A 2 -1.44 -6.46 -12.81
CA LYS A 2 -0.27 -5.57 -12.67
C LYS A 2 0.71 -6.07 -11.59
N CYS A 3 0.20 -6.57 -10.47
CA CYS A 3 1.02 -7.16 -9.41
C CYS A 3 1.88 -8.37 -9.83
N MET A 4 1.58 -8.98 -10.98
CA MET A 4 2.36 -10.09 -11.53
C MET A 4 3.40 -9.63 -12.56
N THR A 5 3.63 -8.32 -12.72
CA THR A 5 4.67 -7.78 -13.60
C THR A 5 6.06 -8.23 -13.09
N PRO A 6 6.90 -8.81 -13.97
CA PRO A 6 8.28 -9.16 -13.61
C PRO A 6 9.12 -7.89 -13.34
N ILE A 7 9.89 -7.91 -12.24
CA ILE A 7 10.76 -6.79 -11.81
C ILE A 7 12.25 -7.15 -11.82
N GLY A 8 12.57 -8.34 -12.29
CA GLY A 8 13.95 -8.86 -12.32
C GLY A 8 14.23 -9.89 -11.24
N GLN A 9 15.40 -10.55 -11.31
CA GLN A 9 15.88 -11.55 -10.34
C GLN A 9 14.90 -12.73 -10.10
N GLY A 10 14.01 -13.00 -11.05
CA GLY A 10 12.97 -14.03 -10.92
C GLY A 10 11.72 -13.58 -10.15
N TYR A 11 11.65 -12.33 -9.71
CA TYR A 11 10.52 -11.80 -8.97
C TYR A 11 9.47 -11.14 -9.86
N THR A 12 8.21 -11.32 -9.48
CA THR A 12 7.12 -10.39 -9.78
C THR A 12 6.94 -9.42 -8.60
N ILE A 13 6.20 -8.33 -8.80
CA ILE A 13 5.86 -7.40 -7.70
C ILE A 13 5.26 -8.19 -6.52
N LEU A 14 4.25 -9.00 -6.79
CA LEU A 14 3.53 -9.77 -5.76
C LEU A 14 4.43 -10.80 -5.06
N SER A 15 5.24 -11.56 -5.81
CA SER A 15 6.12 -12.56 -5.20
C SER A 15 7.16 -11.90 -4.30
N HIS A 16 7.67 -10.72 -4.69
CA HIS A 16 8.58 -9.94 -3.87
C HIS A 16 7.91 -9.46 -2.56
N GLN A 17 6.70 -8.87 -2.66
CA GLN A 17 5.94 -8.43 -1.49
C GLN A 17 5.69 -9.59 -0.52
N LEU A 18 5.17 -10.72 -1.02
CA LEU A 18 4.83 -11.87 -0.18
C LEU A 18 6.06 -12.50 0.48
N GLU A 19 7.19 -12.57 -0.24
CA GLU A 19 8.42 -13.09 0.34
C GLU A 19 8.97 -12.17 1.44
N GLN A 20 8.91 -10.85 1.27
CA GLN A 20 9.30 -9.89 2.31
C GLN A 20 8.41 -10.01 3.55
N ILE A 21 7.10 -10.10 3.36
CA ILE A 21 6.12 -10.27 4.43
C ILE A 21 6.39 -11.57 5.20
N CYS A 22 6.64 -12.66 4.49
CA CYS A 22 7.00 -13.95 5.07
C CYS A 22 8.30 -13.87 5.88
N LYS A 23 9.38 -13.29 5.32
CA LYS A 23 10.66 -13.06 6.00
C LYS A 23 10.54 -12.17 7.24
N ALA A 24 9.59 -11.24 7.23
CA ALA A 24 9.30 -10.38 8.39
C ALA A 24 8.51 -11.10 9.51
N GLY A 25 8.15 -12.37 9.31
CA GLY A 25 7.42 -13.17 10.30
C GLY A 25 5.94 -12.86 10.40
N ILE A 26 5.35 -12.19 9.40
CA ILE A 26 3.91 -11.95 9.33
C ILE A 26 3.25 -13.24 8.83
N PRO A 27 2.32 -13.85 9.60
CA PRO A 27 1.80 -15.17 9.27
C PRO A 27 0.64 -15.14 8.26
N GLU A 28 -0.01 -14.01 8.08
CA GLU A 28 -1.27 -13.90 7.32
C GLU A 28 -1.27 -12.71 6.38
N VAL A 29 -1.81 -12.92 5.18
CA VAL A 29 -2.06 -11.88 4.19
C VAL A 29 -3.49 -12.02 3.67
N LEU A 30 -4.18 -10.90 3.56
CA LEU A 30 -5.46 -10.79 2.88
C LEU A 30 -5.27 -10.04 1.58
N ILE A 31 -5.63 -10.66 0.45
CA ILE A 31 -5.53 -10.07 -0.88
C ILE A 31 -6.94 -9.79 -1.42
N THR A 32 -7.20 -8.55 -1.77
CA THR A 32 -8.41 -8.20 -2.51
C THR A 32 -8.21 -8.48 -4.00
N THR A 33 -9.19 -9.11 -4.64
CA THR A 33 -9.09 -9.58 -6.03
C THR A 33 -10.22 -9.03 -6.89
N GLY A 34 -9.96 -8.97 -8.20
CA GLY A 34 -10.91 -8.60 -9.25
C GLY A 34 -10.93 -9.66 -10.37
N PRO A 35 -10.84 -9.25 -11.65
CA PRO A 35 -11.10 -10.12 -12.81
C PRO A 35 -10.12 -11.30 -12.96
N PHE A 36 -8.93 -11.21 -12.36
CA PHE A 36 -7.86 -12.21 -12.51
C PHE A 36 -7.63 -13.04 -11.24
N ALA A 37 -8.68 -13.22 -10.42
CA ALA A 37 -8.57 -13.91 -9.12
C ALA A 37 -7.91 -15.29 -9.24
N ASN A 38 -8.37 -16.15 -10.15
CA ASN A 38 -7.82 -17.50 -10.31
C ASN A 38 -6.37 -17.51 -10.74
N THR A 39 -5.98 -16.62 -11.67
CA THR A 39 -4.57 -16.49 -12.11
C THR A 39 -3.66 -16.04 -10.99
N LEU A 40 -4.15 -15.09 -10.19
CA LEU A 40 -3.41 -14.58 -9.04
C LEU A 40 -3.27 -15.66 -7.96
N GLN A 41 -4.33 -16.39 -7.64
CA GLN A 41 -4.30 -17.49 -6.66
C GLN A 41 -3.32 -18.58 -7.07
N ALA A 42 -3.39 -19.04 -8.34
CA ALA A 42 -2.47 -20.06 -8.86
C ALA A 42 -1.00 -19.59 -8.79
N HIS A 43 -0.74 -18.29 -9.04
CA HIS A 43 0.60 -17.74 -8.90
C HIS A 43 1.06 -17.76 -7.43
N VAL A 44 0.24 -17.32 -6.50
CA VAL A 44 0.56 -17.33 -5.06
C VAL A 44 0.81 -18.76 -4.56
N GLU A 45 -0.02 -19.71 -4.95
CA GLU A 45 0.17 -21.14 -4.60
C GLU A 45 1.50 -21.70 -5.14
N SER A 46 1.89 -21.28 -6.35
CA SER A 46 3.16 -21.72 -6.95
C SER A 46 4.41 -21.24 -6.20
N LEU A 47 4.30 -20.19 -5.39
CA LEU A 47 5.41 -19.67 -4.59
C LEU A 47 5.74 -20.57 -3.39
N ALA A 48 4.84 -21.45 -2.98
CA ALA A 48 5.01 -22.39 -1.86
C ALA A 48 5.53 -21.73 -0.57
N LEU A 49 5.16 -20.49 -0.29
CA LEU A 49 5.58 -19.75 0.91
C LEU A 49 4.82 -20.27 2.15
N PRO A 50 5.45 -20.35 3.32
CA PRO A 50 4.81 -20.69 4.58
C PRO A 50 3.96 -19.50 5.11
N LEU A 51 2.99 -19.08 4.32
CA LEU A 51 2.18 -17.89 4.54
C LEU A 51 0.71 -18.26 4.32
N ARG A 52 -0.16 -17.92 5.27
CA ARG A 52 -1.61 -18.08 5.10
C ARG A 52 -2.14 -16.91 4.28
N VAL A 53 -2.58 -17.20 3.07
CA VAL A 53 -3.16 -16.19 2.18
C VAL A 53 -4.66 -16.40 2.07
N SER A 54 -5.44 -15.36 2.36
CA SER A 54 -6.89 -15.30 2.19
C SER A 54 -7.24 -14.31 1.08
N TYR A 55 -8.37 -14.51 0.45
CA TYR A 55 -8.80 -13.69 -0.68
C TYR A 55 -10.20 -13.14 -0.47
N ILE A 56 -10.39 -11.87 -0.82
CA ILE A 56 -11.70 -11.23 -0.92
C ILE A 56 -11.91 -10.80 -2.35
N HIS A 57 -12.93 -11.36 -2.99
CA HIS A 57 -13.29 -10.99 -4.35
C HIS A 57 -14.22 -9.77 -4.33
N ASN A 58 -13.84 -8.72 -5.06
CA ASN A 58 -14.72 -7.59 -5.35
C ASN A 58 -15.49 -7.90 -6.66
N PRO A 59 -16.80 -8.22 -6.61
CA PRO A 59 -17.57 -8.53 -7.80
C PRO A 59 -17.83 -7.30 -8.67
N ASP A 60 -17.79 -6.11 -8.07
CA ASP A 60 -18.04 -4.82 -8.72
C ASP A 60 -16.77 -4.06 -9.11
N TYR A 61 -15.63 -4.74 -9.23
CA TYR A 61 -14.32 -4.13 -9.54
C TYR A 61 -14.33 -3.20 -10.76
N ALA A 62 -15.18 -3.47 -11.75
CA ALA A 62 -15.27 -2.67 -12.97
C ALA A 62 -16.00 -1.33 -12.79
N LYS A 63 -16.72 -1.16 -11.68
CA LYS A 63 -17.56 0.01 -11.38
C LYS A 63 -17.12 0.75 -10.10
N THR A 64 -16.18 0.18 -9.35
CA THR A 64 -15.73 0.68 -8.06
C THR A 64 -14.24 0.90 -8.05
N ASN A 65 -13.77 1.79 -7.19
CA ASN A 65 -12.36 1.92 -6.86
C ASN A 65 -12.03 1.01 -5.66
N TYR A 66 -10.76 0.93 -5.26
CA TYR A 66 -10.29 0.04 -4.20
C TYR A 66 -10.89 0.34 -2.81
N ILE A 67 -11.48 1.52 -2.60
CA ILE A 67 -12.29 1.81 -1.40
C ILE A 67 -13.35 0.73 -1.13
N TYR A 68 -13.99 0.24 -2.20
CA TYR A 68 -15.00 -0.81 -2.07
C TYR A 68 -14.37 -2.18 -1.73
N SER A 69 -13.20 -2.48 -2.29
CA SER A 69 -12.43 -3.67 -1.91
C SER A 69 -12.01 -3.64 -0.45
N MET A 70 -11.60 -2.47 0.07
CA MET A 70 -11.29 -2.29 1.49
C MET A 70 -12.53 -2.46 2.38
N HIS A 71 -13.68 -1.92 1.96
CA HIS A 71 -14.96 -2.12 2.66
C HIS A 71 -15.30 -3.61 2.80
N LEU A 72 -15.13 -4.39 1.73
CA LEU A 72 -15.38 -5.83 1.76
C LEU A 72 -14.39 -6.58 2.67
N ALA A 73 -13.15 -6.13 2.75
CA ALA A 73 -12.10 -6.74 3.56
C ALA A 73 -12.18 -6.37 5.05
N ALA A 74 -12.76 -5.22 5.37
CA ALA A 74 -12.79 -4.65 6.72
C ALA A 74 -13.27 -5.62 7.83
N PRO A 75 -14.32 -6.45 7.65
CA PRO A 75 -14.77 -7.37 8.70
C PRO A 75 -13.73 -8.40 9.14
N LEU A 76 -12.80 -8.79 8.25
CA LEU A 76 -11.76 -9.79 8.53
C LEU A 76 -10.54 -9.20 9.25
N LEU A 77 -10.40 -7.88 9.27
CA LEU A 77 -9.24 -7.16 9.80
C LEU A 77 -9.55 -6.41 11.11
N ARG A 78 -10.71 -6.66 11.71
CA ARG A 78 -11.13 -5.98 12.95
C ARG A 78 -10.22 -6.31 14.12
N GLY A 79 -9.91 -5.29 14.91
CA GLY A 79 -9.14 -5.43 16.15
C GLY A 79 -7.67 -5.75 15.94
N GLN A 80 -7.16 -5.65 14.72
CA GLN A 80 -5.77 -5.96 14.38
C GLN A 80 -5.03 -4.73 13.90
N ASP A 81 -3.73 -4.66 14.18
CA ASP A 81 -2.82 -3.77 13.48
C ASP A 81 -2.69 -4.26 12.02
N VAL A 82 -2.77 -3.36 11.06
CA VAL A 82 -2.79 -3.70 9.63
C VAL A 82 -1.66 -3.00 8.90
N CYS A 83 -0.85 -3.76 8.15
CA CYS A 83 -0.04 -3.19 7.09
C CYS A 83 -0.82 -3.27 5.77
N LEU A 84 -0.95 -2.14 5.08
CA LEU A 84 -1.65 -2.04 3.80
C LEU A 84 -0.67 -1.64 2.71
N PHE A 85 -0.67 -2.39 1.61
CA PHE A 85 0.11 -2.10 0.41
C PHE A 85 -0.76 -2.18 -0.83
N HIS A 86 -0.52 -1.30 -1.80
CA HIS A 86 -1.05 -1.52 -3.13
C HIS A 86 -0.33 -2.67 -3.84
N GLY A 87 -1.05 -3.38 -4.70
CA GLY A 87 -0.52 -4.57 -5.38
C GLY A 87 0.51 -4.28 -6.48
N ASP A 88 0.74 -3.03 -6.82
CA ASP A 88 1.72 -2.55 -7.80
C ASP A 88 2.92 -1.82 -7.17
N LEU A 89 3.01 -1.85 -5.84
CA LEU A 89 4.08 -1.23 -5.08
C LEU A 89 5.29 -2.17 -4.93
N VAL A 90 6.47 -1.66 -5.24
CA VAL A 90 7.74 -2.32 -4.93
C VAL A 90 8.44 -1.56 -3.81
N LEU A 91 8.79 -2.24 -2.74
CA LEU A 91 9.48 -1.65 -1.59
C LEU A 91 10.68 -2.51 -1.16
N GLU A 92 11.71 -1.87 -0.61
CA GLU A 92 12.85 -2.59 -0.04
C GLU A 92 12.57 -3.05 1.39
N ASN A 93 13.28 -4.08 1.86
CA ASN A 93 13.10 -4.68 3.19
C ASN A 93 13.18 -3.66 4.34
N SER A 94 14.03 -2.65 4.22
CA SER A 94 14.20 -1.65 5.26
C SER A 94 12.96 -0.77 5.45
N VAL A 95 12.16 -0.57 4.39
CA VAL A 95 10.88 0.15 4.46
C VAL A 95 9.86 -0.68 5.22
N LEU A 96 9.70 -1.97 4.86
CA LEU A 96 8.80 -2.87 5.60
C LEU A 96 9.18 -2.96 7.08
N SER A 97 10.48 -3.12 7.38
CA SER A 97 10.98 -3.16 8.75
C SER A 97 10.65 -1.89 9.53
N ALA A 98 10.80 -0.72 8.91
CA ALA A 98 10.47 0.56 9.52
C ALA A 98 8.97 0.72 9.79
N LEU A 99 8.11 0.30 8.84
CA LEU A 99 6.66 0.26 9.03
C LEU A 99 6.30 -0.62 10.23
N LEU A 100 6.82 -1.84 10.30
CA LEU A 100 6.53 -2.78 11.39
C LEU A 100 7.01 -2.28 12.74
N ALA A 101 8.15 -1.61 12.80
CA ALA A 101 8.72 -1.05 14.02
C ALA A 101 7.96 0.20 14.54
N ALA A 102 7.18 0.86 13.70
CA ALA A 102 6.46 2.07 14.07
C ALA A 102 5.47 1.80 15.22
N LYS A 103 5.42 2.73 16.19
CA LYS A 103 4.52 2.65 17.36
C LYS A 103 3.24 3.47 17.20
N ALA A 104 3.05 4.07 16.04
CA ALA A 104 1.86 4.83 15.65
C ALA A 104 1.41 4.38 14.27
N SER A 105 0.22 4.81 13.85
CA SER A 105 -0.22 4.69 12.46
C SER A 105 0.63 5.58 11.58
N VAL A 106 1.24 5.01 10.53
CA VAL A 106 2.18 5.70 9.64
C VAL A 106 1.92 5.39 8.18
N MET A 107 2.35 6.29 7.31
CA MET A 107 2.39 6.13 5.85
C MET A 107 3.78 6.48 5.34
N ALA A 108 4.26 5.73 4.35
CA ALA A 108 5.52 6.01 3.68
C ALA A 108 5.48 7.36 2.94
N VAL A 109 6.42 8.24 3.29
CA VAL A 109 6.55 9.60 2.76
C VAL A 109 8.01 9.85 2.41
N ASP A 110 8.27 10.62 1.37
CA ASP A 110 9.63 11.06 1.04
C ASP A 110 9.63 12.57 0.78
N SER A 111 10.02 13.33 1.79
CA SER A 111 10.13 14.79 1.73
C SER A 111 11.36 15.27 0.94
N THR A 112 12.26 14.36 0.54
CA THR A 112 13.45 14.69 -0.26
C THR A 112 13.19 14.68 -1.77
N LEU A 113 12.06 14.10 -2.19
CA LEU A 113 11.67 14.01 -3.59
C LEU A 113 10.79 15.21 -4.00
N PRO A 114 10.86 15.61 -5.28
CA PRO A 114 9.88 16.56 -5.81
C PRO A 114 8.48 15.97 -5.76
N LEU A 115 7.47 16.82 -5.64
CA LEU A 115 6.07 16.38 -5.65
C LEU A 115 5.73 15.79 -7.03
N PRO A 116 5.23 14.55 -7.11
CA PRO A 116 4.84 13.94 -8.37
C PRO A 116 3.58 14.61 -8.92
N GLU A 117 3.43 14.63 -10.25
CA GLU A 117 2.23 15.23 -10.87
C GLU A 117 0.98 14.38 -10.64
N LYS A 118 1.09 13.05 -10.77
CA LYS A 118 -0.05 12.12 -10.83
C LYS A 118 -0.20 11.20 -9.64
N ASP A 119 0.86 11.00 -8.86
CA ASP A 119 0.84 10.08 -7.72
C ASP A 119 0.37 10.78 -6.44
N PHE A 120 0.14 10.00 -5.40
CA PHE A 120 -0.27 10.53 -4.11
C PHE A 120 0.77 11.45 -3.49
N LYS A 121 0.25 12.49 -2.85
CA LYS A 121 0.97 13.40 -1.96
C LYS A 121 0.27 13.44 -0.61
N ALA A 122 1.04 13.53 0.45
CA ALA A 122 0.57 13.71 1.81
C ALA A 122 0.67 15.18 2.19
N LYS A 123 -0.42 15.76 2.68
CA LYS A 123 -0.42 17.10 3.29
C LYS A 123 -0.10 16.98 4.77
N LEU A 124 0.92 17.71 5.21
CA LEU A 124 1.48 17.62 6.56
C LEU A 124 1.07 18.83 7.39
N GLN A 125 0.65 18.60 8.62
CA GLN A 125 0.40 19.66 9.59
C GLN A 125 0.74 19.16 11.00
N ASN A 126 1.58 19.90 11.73
CA ASN A 126 1.97 19.58 13.11
C ASN A 126 2.49 18.13 13.27
N GLY A 127 3.31 17.64 12.31
CA GLY A 127 3.89 16.30 12.32
C GLY A 127 2.90 15.17 12.02
N LYS A 128 1.73 15.50 11.50
CA LYS A 128 0.70 14.53 11.08
C LYS A 128 0.36 14.70 9.61
N ILE A 129 -0.09 13.62 8.99
CA ILE A 129 -0.74 13.63 7.69
C ILE A 129 -2.21 13.96 7.92
N ILE A 130 -2.68 15.06 7.32
CA ILE A 130 -4.07 15.51 7.44
C ILE A 130 -4.89 15.26 6.19
N ALA A 131 -4.22 15.02 5.06
CA ALA A 131 -4.86 14.63 3.81
C ALA A 131 -3.88 13.88 2.92
N VAL A 132 -4.40 12.97 2.08
CA VAL A 132 -3.66 12.25 1.04
C VAL A 132 -4.45 12.36 -0.26
N GLY A 133 -3.79 12.70 -1.36
CA GLY A 133 -4.45 12.83 -2.66
C GLY A 133 -3.49 13.19 -3.78
N VAL A 134 -3.97 13.06 -5.00
CA VAL A 134 -3.20 13.34 -6.22
C VAL A 134 -3.14 14.84 -6.57
N ASP A 135 -4.10 15.62 -6.11
CA ASP A 135 -4.23 17.05 -6.42
C ASP A 135 -3.69 17.98 -5.30
N LEU A 136 -2.90 17.42 -4.39
CA LEU A 136 -2.32 18.16 -3.29
C LEU A 136 -0.95 18.72 -3.69
N PHE A 137 -0.79 20.05 -3.62
CA PHE A 137 0.46 20.74 -3.89
C PHE A 137 0.68 21.86 -2.86
N GLY A 138 1.93 22.13 -2.54
CA GLY A 138 2.31 23.18 -1.59
C GLY A 138 3.56 22.82 -0.80
N ALA A 139 4.08 23.80 -0.07
CA ALA A 139 5.27 23.61 0.77
C ALA A 139 5.02 22.70 1.99
N ASP A 140 3.76 22.45 2.32
CA ASP A 140 3.29 21.55 3.38
C ASP A 140 2.95 20.15 2.85
N CYS A 141 3.28 19.84 1.59
CA CYS A 141 3.06 18.54 0.98
C CYS A 141 4.38 17.79 0.75
N ALA A 142 4.32 16.47 0.81
CA ALA A 142 5.42 15.58 0.48
C ALA A 142 4.95 14.44 -0.43
N ALA A 143 5.84 13.91 -1.26
CA ALA A 143 5.58 12.70 -2.02
C ALA A 143 5.28 11.54 -1.05
N CYS A 144 4.33 10.69 -1.36
CA CYS A 144 4.03 9.53 -0.51
C CYS A 144 3.66 8.31 -1.36
N GLN A 145 3.69 7.15 -0.74
CA GLN A 145 3.39 5.88 -1.38
C GLN A 145 2.34 5.12 -0.56
N PRO A 146 1.47 4.33 -1.20
CA PRO A 146 0.42 3.57 -0.51
C PRO A 146 1.00 2.35 0.24
N ALA A 147 1.88 2.64 1.18
CA ALA A 147 2.46 1.73 2.14
C ALA A 147 2.19 2.26 3.55
N TYR A 148 1.33 1.57 4.26
CA TYR A 148 0.85 2.00 5.57
C TYR A 148 1.12 0.95 6.63
N LYS A 149 1.30 1.39 7.86
CA LYS A 149 0.94 0.64 9.06
C LYS A 149 -0.14 1.39 9.80
N TRP A 150 -1.21 0.71 10.11
CA TRP A 150 -2.31 1.19 10.92
C TRP A 150 -2.35 0.45 12.26
N LEU A 151 -2.47 1.18 13.35
CA LEU A 151 -2.87 0.60 14.63
C LEU A 151 -4.36 0.26 14.59
N ALA A 152 -4.77 -0.80 15.29
CA ALA A 152 -6.13 -1.32 15.27
C ALA A 152 -7.21 -0.25 15.46
N ALA A 153 -7.05 0.65 16.45
CA ALA A 153 -8.03 1.70 16.72
C ALA A 153 -8.16 2.74 15.59
N ASP A 154 -7.05 3.07 14.91
CA ASP A 154 -7.07 4.05 13.81
C ASP A 154 -7.56 3.39 12.51
N TRP A 155 -7.22 2.12 12.31
CA TRP A 155 -7.79 1.28 11.24
C TRP A 155 -9.31 1.23 11.32
N GLU A 156 -9.88 0.93 12.50
CA GLU A 156 -11.33 0.89 12.71
C GLU A 156 -12.01 2.23 12.39
N ARG A 157 -11.38 3.34 12.77
CA ARG A 157 -11.91 4.69 12.44
C ARG A 157 -11.95 4.92 10.93
N TRP A 158 -10.88 4.54 10.22
CA TRP A 158 -10.83 4.68 8.77
C TRP A 158 -11.85 3.76 8.10
N MET A 159 -11.96 2.50 8.53
CA MET A 159 -12.97 1.57 8.00
C MET A 159 -14.40 2.07 8.26
N HIS A 160 -14.65 2.73 9.38
CA HIS A 160 -15.93 3.37 9.66
C HIS A 160 -16.23 4.51 8.66
N ALA A 161 -15.24 5.33 8.37
CA ALA A 161 -15.37 6.38 7.36
C ALA A 161 -15.59 5.80 5.96
N ILE A 162 -14.87 4.74 5.60
CA ILE A 162 -15.07 4.01 4.32
C ILE A 162 -16.49 3.44 4.23
N ASP A 163 -16.99 2.80 5.29
CA ASP A 163 -18.36 2.26 5.34
C ASP A 163 -19.40 3.36 5.08
N ALA A 164 -19.23 4.54 5.69
CA ALA A 164 -20.10 5.68 5.45
C ALA A 164 -20.06 6.15 3.98
N PHE A 165 -18.89 6.20 3.36
CA PHE A 165 -18.72 6.54 1.94
C PHE A 165 -19.43 5.53 1.04
N VAL A 166 -19.23 4.24 1.28
CA VAL A 166 -19.84 3.15 0.50
C VAL A 166 -21.36 3.18 0.62
N LYS A 167 -21.90 3.36 1.84
CA LYS A 167 -23.35 3.49 2.09
C LYS A 167 -23.96 4.72 1.39
N ALA A 168 -23.18 5.78 1.22
CA ALA A 168 -23.58 6.98 0.45
C ALA A 168 -23.42 6.81 -1.08
N GLY A 169 -22.97 5.64 -1.55
CA GLY A 169 -22.74 5.36 -2.98
C GLY A 169 -21.42 5.91 -3.54
N ASN A 170 -20.54 6.43 -2.69
CA ASN A 170 -19.22 6.96 -3.09
C ASN A 170 -18.19 5.84 -3.23
N VAL A 171 -18.41 4.94 -4.17
CA VAL A 171 -17.58 3.74 -4.38
C VAL A 171 -16.54 3.90 -5.50
N GLY A 172 -16.59 4.97 -6.27
CA GLY A 172 -15.67 5.25 -7.39
C GLY A 172 -14.47 6.14 -7.02
N VAL A 173 -14.30 6.47 -5.73
CA VAL A 173 -13.23 7.34 -5.23
C VAL A 173 -12.12 6.53 -4.55
N TYR A 174 -10.96 7.16 -4.31
CA TYR A 174 -9.90 6.55 -3.50
C TYR A 174 -10.33 6.42 -2.03
N ALA A 175 -9.80 5.43 -1.31
CA ALA A 175 -10.09 5.25 0.11
C ALA A 175 -9.61 6.43 0.96
N GLU A 176 -8.56 7.12 0.52
CA GLU A 176 -8.03 8.34 1.13
C GLU A 176 -9.05 9.49 1.15
N ASN A 177 -10.03 9.51 0.25
CA ASN A 177 -11.11 10.49 0.30
C ASN A 177 -11.93 10.35 1.60
N ALA A 178 -12.15 9.10 2.05
CA ALA A 178 -12.83 8.86 3.32
C ALA A 178 -11.97 9.26 4.53
N PHE A 179 -10.63 9.06 4.44
CA PHE A 179 -9.67 9.56 5.45
C PHE A 179 -9.68 11.09 5.50
N ASN A 180 -9.56 11.75 4.35
CA ASN A 180 -9.51 13.20 4.22
C ASN A 180 -10.76 13.87 4.82
N ALA A 181 -11.94 13.26 4.65
CA ALA A 181 -13.20 13.75 5.21
C ALA A 181 -13.23 13.76 6.75
N GLN A 182 -12.28 13.09 7.41
CA GLN A 182 -12.14 13.09 8.86
C GLN A 182 -11.36 14.31 9.39
N ASN A 183 -10.85 15.17 8.51
CA ASN A 183 -10.19 16.44 8.87
C ASN A 183 -9.08 16.27 9.94
N GLY A 184 -8.28 15.23 9.83
CA GLY A 184 -7.17 14.93 10.75
C GLY A 184 -7.58 14.29 12.08
N ALA A 185 -8.85 13.87 12.24
CA ALA A 185 -9.32 13.17 13.44
C ALA A 185 -8.75 11.74 13.55
N ILE A 186 -8.32 11.13 12.43
CA ILE A 186 -7.63 9.84 12.44
C ILE A 186 -6.12 10.12 12.49
N PRO A 187 -5.41 9.68 13.54
CA PRO A 187 -3.96 9.87 13.61
C PRO A 187 -3.26 9.11 12.48
N LEU A 188 -2.46 9.82 11.68
CA LEU A 188 -1.58 9.23 10.69
C LEU A 188 -0.30 10.09 10.63
N HIS A 189 0.86 9.46 10.73
CA HIS A 189 2.14 10.16 10.77
C HIS A 189 3.00 9.83 9.54
N PRO A 190 3.84 10.76 9.07
CA PRO A 190 4.80 10.47 8.01
C PRO A 190 5.88 9.52 8.52
N LEU A 191 6.19 8.49 7.73
CA LEU A 191 7.37 7.65 7.88
C LEU A 191 8.33 7.96 6.73
N GLU A 192 9.41 8.69 7.02
CA GLU A 192 10.33 9.17 6.01
C GLU A 192 11.15 8.05 5.37
N MET A 193 11.13 8.01 4.03
CA MET A 193 11.84 7.01 3.24
C MET A 193 13.28 7.40 2.91
N HIS A 194 13.57 8.70 2.80
CA HIS A 194 14.91 9.21 2.48
C HIS A 194 15.53 8.56 1.25
N GLY A 195 14.80 8.52 0.15
CA GLY A 195 15.25 7.94 -1.12
C GLY A 195 15.29 6.42 -1.18
N LYS A 196 14.77 5.69 -0.19
CA LYS A 196 14.64 4.24 -0.25
C LYS A 196 13.68 3.81 -1.35
N LEU A 197 13.86 2.59 -1.86
CA LEU A 197 12.93 2.06 -2.84
C LEU A 197 11.57 1.80 -2.19
N CYS A 198 10.58 2.56 -2.61
CA CYS A 198 9.17 2.41 -2.29
C CYS A 198 8.39 3.13 -3.39
N ASN A 199 8.03 2.44 -4.48
CA ASN A 199 7.44 3.06 -5.65
C ASN A 199 6.40 2.14 -6.29
N GLU A 200 5.31 2.71 -6.76
CA GLU A 200 4.35 2.05 -7.64
C GLU A 200 4.91 1.93 -9.06
N ILE A 201 4.41 0.94 -9.81
CA ILE A 201 4.73 0.73 -11.22
C ILE A 201 3.45 0.93 -12.02
N ASP A 202 3.28 2.11 -12.61
CA ASP A 202 2.09 2.46 -13.38
C ASP A 202 2.28 2.30 -14.90
N ASN A 203 3.51 2.45 -15.36
CA ASN A 203 3.86 2.43 -16.78
C ASN A 203 5.24 1.80 -17.02
N SER A 204 5.68 1.75 -18.27
CA SER A 204 6.96 1.15 -18.65
C SER A 204 8.18 1.93 -18.14
N GLN A 205 8.08 3.24 -17.96
CA GLN A 205 9.17 4.06 -17.42
C GLN A 205 9.38 3.78 -15.93
N ASP A 206 8.27 3.66 -15.18
CA ASP A 206 8.34 3.26 -13.77
C ASP A 206 8.92 1.86 -13.63
N LEU A 207 8.48 0.91 -14.48
CA LEU A 207 9.01 -0.45 -14.49
C LEU A 207 10.52 -0.46 -14.70
N GLU A 208 11.03 0.31 -15.67
CA GLU A 208 12.47 0.38 -15.93
C GLU A 208 13.23 0.99 -14.75
N ALA A 209 12.73 2.10 -14.20
CA ALA A 209 13.36 2.79 -13.08
C ALA A 209 13.38 1.92 -11.81
N VAL A 210 12.24 1.32 -11.47
CA VAL A 210 12.09 0.45 -10.31
C VAL A 210 12.92 -0.81 -10.47
N SER A 211 12.90 -1.47 -11.64
CA SER A 211 13.68 -2.69 -11.89
C SER A 211 15.18 -2.45 -11.76
N ARG A 212 15.70 -1.32 -12.26
CA ARG A 212 17.12 -0.95 -12.08
C ARG A 212 17.48 -0.78 -10.60
N ARG A 213 16.67 -0.07 -9.84
CA ARG A 213 16.88 0.12 -8.39
C ARG A 213 16.75 -1.20 -7.65
N PHE A 214 15.76 -2.01 -7.98
CA PHE A 214 15.55 -3.32 -7.39
C PHE A 214 16.77 -4.23 -7.59
N GLN A 215 17.33 -4.29 -8.81
CA GLN A 215 18.53 -5.07 -9.09
C GLN A 215 19.74 -4.61 -8.28
N SER A 216 19.91 -3.30 -8.06
CA SER A 216 21.03 -2.78 -7.27
C SER A 216 21.01 -3.22 -5.81
N LEU A 217 19.83 -3.54 -5.25
CA LEU A 217 19.72 -4.07 -3.88
C LEU A 217 20.35 -5.47 -3.74
N PHE A 218 20.39 -6.27 -4.82
CA PHE A 218 21.02 -7.61 -4.79
C PHE A 218 22.54 -7.54 -5.00
N VAL A 219 23.03 -6.56 -5.75
CA VAL A 219 24.48 -6.38 -6.00
C VAL A 219 25.21 -5.93 -4.74
N SER A 220 24.59 -5.07 -3.93
CA SER A 220 25.18 -4.55 -2.69
C SER A 220 25.28 -5.56 -1.54
N HIS A 221 24.78 -6.79 -1.71
CA HIS A 221 24.78 -7.85 -0.70
C HIS A 221 25.64 -9.07 -1.11
N GLN A 222 26.43 -8.97 -2.19
CA GLN A 222 27.45 -9.95 -2.48
C GLN A 222 28.72 -9.61 -1.67
N PRO A 223 29.26 -10.54 -0.88
CA PRO A 223 30.41 -10.32 -0.02
C PRO A 223 31.69 -10.07 -0.81
#